data_ef73770b1c99326aed7249646881f787
#
_entry.id   ef73770b1c99326aed7249646881f787
#
_cell.length_a   1.000
_cell.length_b   1.000
_cell.length_c   1.000
_cell.angle_alpha   90.00
_cell.angle_beta   90.00
_cell.angle_gamma   90.00
#
_symmetry.space_group_name_H-M   'P 1'
#
loop_
_entity.id
_entity.type
_entity.pdbx_description
1 polymer ?
#
loop_
_entity_poly.entity_id
_entity_poly.type
_entity_poly.pdbx_seq_one_letter_code
_entity_poly.pdbx_strand_id
1 'polypeptide(L)'
;MRAPDLTDPAYAAARDTARRLAGPEGIDRLLADNNLVALVALSNGAASVVDPVNGSVRLGSPSTLPAVAGYPHLTVPAGQVEGLPVGLSLIGPAWSEARLLSLGYAFEKLTGPLSPPSFQASVMSRPGIAPALNPRP
;
A
#
# COMPACT_ATOMS: atom_id res chain seq x y z
N MET A 1 -5.84 -28.01 -15.07
CA MET A 1 -5.21 -27.14 -16.08
C MET A 1 -3.77 -26.91 -15.64
N ARG A 2 -2.76 -27.31 -16.43
CA ARG A 2 -1.34 -27.11 -16.07
C ARG A 2 -1.00 -25.64 -16.35
N ALA A 3 -0.35 -24.95 -15.40
CA ALA A 3 0.13 -23.59 -15.62
C ALA A 3 1.13 -23.61 -16.82
N PRO A 4 1.10 -22.61 -17.71
CA PRO A 4 2.07 -22.50 -18.79
C PRO A 4 3.49 -22.34 -18.21
N ASP A 5 4.48 -22.86 -18.93
CA ASP A 5 5.89 -22.69 -18.59
C ASP A 5 6.28 -21.20 -18.73
N LEU A 6 7.23 -20.74 -17.89
CA LEU A 6 7.79 -19.38 -17.96
C LEU A 6 8.50 -19.08 -19.31
N THR A 7 8.84 -20.12 -20.06
CA THR A 7 9.40 -20.04 -21.43
C THR A 7 8.33 -19.94 -22.52
N ASP A 8 7.05 -20.07 -22.18
CA ASP A 8 5.95 -19.97 -23.14
C ASP A 8 5.92 -18.56 -23.75
N PRO A 9 5.93 -18.43 -25.09
CA PRO A 9 5.84 -17.13 -25.77
C PRO A 9 4.60 -16.32 -25.36
N ALA A 10 3.47 -16.97 -25.09
CA ALA A 10 2.25 -16.31 -24.63
C ALA A 10 2.43 -15.69 -23.24
N TYR A 11 3.15 -16.38 -22.34
CA TYR A 11 3.50 -15.80 -21.03
C TYR A 11 4.42 -14.59 -21.19
N ALA A 12 5.46 -14.68 -22.02
CA ALA A 12 6.38 -13.58 -22.26
C ALA A 12 5.65 -12.36 -22.82
N ALA A 13 4.79 -12.53 -23.81
CA ALA A 13 3.98 -11.46 -24.41
C ALA A 13 3.02 -10.81 -23.39
N ALA A 14 2.36 -11.61 -22.57
CA ALA A 14 1.46 -11.12 -21.52
C ALA A 14 2.21 -10.32 -20.46
N ARG A 15 3.38 -10.82 -19.99
CA ARG A 15 4.24 -10.13 -19.04
C ARG A 15 4.72 -8.78 -19.59
N ASP A 16 5.20 -8.75 -20.82
CA ASP A 16 5.77 -7.55 -21.44
C ASP A 16 4.67 -6.51 -21.69
N THR A 17 3.47 -6.95 -22.07
CA THR A 17 2.29 -6.09 -22.17
C THR A 17 1.89 -5.51 -20.81
N ALA A 18 1.85 -6.32 -19.77
CA ALA A 18 1.52 -5.87 -18.42
C ALA A 18 2.53 -4.81 -17.92
N ARG A 19 3.84 -5.05 -18.12
CA ARG A 19 4.89 -4.09 -17.75
C ARG A 19 4.78 -2.78 -18.51
N ARG A 20 4.53 -2.85 -19.81
CA ARG A 20 4.37 -1.65 -20.65
C ARG A 20 3.17 -0.82 -20.21
N LEU A 21 2.02 -1.45 -19.97
CA LEU A 21 0.81 -0.77 -19.52
C LEU A 21 0.94 -0.19 -18.11
N ALA A 22 1.62 -0.89 -17.19
CA ALA A 22 1.80 -0.42 -15.81
C ALA A 22 2.88 0.67 -15.69
N GLY A 23 4.00 0.52 -16.39
CA GLY A 23 5.16 1.43 -16.34
C GLY A 23 5.05 2.58 -17.35
N PRO A 24 5.59 2.43 -18.57
CA PRO A 24 5.67 3.51 -19.56
C PRO A 24 4.33 4.15 -19.90
N GLU A 25 3.30 3.36 -20.15
CA GLU A 25 1.97 3.87 -20.53
C GLU A 25 1.06 4.15 -19.33
N GLY A 26 1.46 3.75 -18.13
CA GLY A 26 0.75 3.99 -16.87
C GLY A 26 1.45 5.07 -16.03
N ILE A 27 2.37 4.65 -15.16
CA ILE A 27 3.02 5.52 -14.17
C ILE A 27 3.79 6.65 -14.86
N ASP A 28 4.66 6.35 -15.84
CA ASP A 28 5.50 7.37 -16.47
C ASP A 28 4.66 8.40 -17.20
N ARG A 29 3.64 7.96 -17.94
CA ARG A 29 2.72 8.84 -18.64
C ARG A 29 1.97 9.75 -17.66
N LEU A 30 1.45 9.19 -16.57
CA LEU A 30 0.71 9.96 -15.56
C LEU A 30 1.60 11.04 -14.92
N LEU A 31 2.85 10.70 -14.61
CA LEU A 31 3.83 11.63 -14.07
C LEU A 31 4.16 12.74 -15.07
N ALA A 32 4.43 12.37 -16.33
CA ALA A 32 4.79 13.32 -17.39
C ALA A 32 3.64 14.27 -17.75
N ASP A 33 2.44 13.74 -17.99
CA ASP A 33 1.27 14.53 -18.40
C ASP A 33 0.88 15.57 -17.34
N ASN A 34 1.20 15.32 -16.07
CA ASN A 34 0.87 16.21 -14.95
C ASN A 34 2.08 16.90 -14.33
N ASN A 35 3.26 16.76 -14.91
CA ASN A 35 4.53 17.33 -14.40
C ASN A 35 4.78 16.99 -12.92
N LEU A 36 4.55 15.70 -12.56
CA LEU A 36 4.71 15.20 -11.19
C LEU A 36 6.05 14.50 -11.01
N VAL A 37 6.56 14.52 -9.78
CA VAL A 37 7.81 13.84 -9.39
C VAL A 37 7.55 12.48 -8.75
N ALA A 38 6.36 12.27 -8.20
CA ALA A 38 5.89 11.02 -7.62
C ALA A 38 4.36 11.00 -7.55
N LEU A 39 3.78 9.81 -7.49
CA LEU A 39 2.37 9.60 -7.14
C LEU A 39 2.28 9.31 -5.64
N VAL A 40 1.19 9.73 -5.03
CA VAL A 40 0.93 9.55 -3.60
C VAL A 40 -0.40 8.82 -3.42
N ALA A 41 -0.43 7.84 -2.53
CA ALA A 41 -1.64 7.11 -2.17
C ALA A 41 -1.57 6.57 -0.74
N LEU A 42 -2.69 6.19 -0.13
CA LEU A 42 -2.65 5.39 1.09
C LEU A 42 -2.09 4.01 0.76
N SER A 43 -1.13 3.52 1.57
CA SER A 43 -0.46 2.22 1.32
C SER A 43 -1.44 1.06 1.43
N ASN A 44 -2.38 1.16 2.38
CA ASN A 44 -3.48 0.24 2.60
C ASN A 44 -4.50 0.91 3.54
N GLY A 45 -5.65 0.30 3.74
CA GLY A 45 -6.54 0.66 4.84
C GLY A 45 -5.90 0.34 6.20
N ALA A 46 -6.52 0.82 7.27
CA ALA A 46 -6.14 0.43 8.63
C ALA A 46 -6.26 -1.10 8.81
N ALA A 47 -5.45 -1.65 9.73
CA ALA A 47 -5.51 -3.07 10.03
C ALA A 47 -6.93 -3.49 10.43
N SER A 48 -7.39 -4.62 9.90
CA SER A 48 -8.68 -5.21 10.24
C SER A 48 -8.50 -6.39 11.20
N VAL A 49 -9.58 -6.73 11.89
CA VAL A 49 -9.62 -7.97 12.70
C VAL A 49 -9.48 -9.17 11.78
N VAL A 50 -8.66 -10.14 12.21
CA VAL A 50 -8.58 -11.44 11.51
C VAL A 50 -9.88 -12.18 11.70
N ASP A 51 -10.60 -12.43 10.61
CA ASP A 51 -11.83 -13.22 10.61
C ASP A 51 -11.55 -14.61 10.00
N PRO A 52 -11.53 -15.67 10.81
CA PRO A 52 -11.24 -17.02 10.32
C PRO A 52 -12.37 -17.63 9.47
N VAL A 53 -13.55 -17.03 9.47
CA VAL A 53 -14.72 -17.52 8.72
C VAL A 53 -14.86 -16.83 7.38
N ASN A 54 -14.84 -15.49 7.37
CA ASN A 54 -15.06 -14.68 6.16
C ASN A 54 -13.74 -14.18 5.52
N GLY A 55 -12.61 -14.36 6.19
CA GLY A 55 -11.31 -13.86 5.75
C GLY A 55 -11.11 -12.37 6.04
N SER A 56 -9.98 -11.85 5.60
CA SER A 56 -9.62 -10.45 5.81
C SER A 56 -10.29 -9.53 4.78
N VAL A 57 -10.82 -8.40 5.24
CA VAL A 57 -11.30 -7.34 4.36
C VAL A 57 -10.11 -6.67 3.66
N ARG A 58 -10.11 -6.69 2.33
CA ARG A 58 -9.09 -6.02 1.51
C ARG A 58 -9.62 -4.66 1.07
N LEU A 59 -9.00 -3.60 1.55
CA LEU A 59 -9.39 -2.21 1.23
C LEU A 59 -8.67 -1.64 -0.02
N GLY A 60 -7.98 -2.50 -0.75
CA GLY A 60 -7.17 -2.09 -1.90
C GLY A 60 -5.78 -1.61 -1.51
N SER A 61 -4.86 -1.65 -2.45
CA SER A 61 -3.48 -1.16 -2.28
C SER A 61 -2.98 -0.60 -3.61
N PRO A 62 -2.21 0.48 -3.61
CA PRO A 62 -1.61 1.05 -4.82
C PRO A 62 -0.41 0.24 -5.33
N SER A 63 -0.04 -0.86 -4.67
CA SER A 63 1.19 -1.62 -4.94
C SER A 63 1.19 -2.40 -6.25
N THR A 64 0.03 -2.69 -6.83
CA THR A 64 -0.06 -3.54 -8.04
C THR A 64 0.66 -2.92 -9.24
N LEU A 65 0.42 -1.64 -9.52
CA LEU A 65 1.03 -0.99 -10.68
C LEU A 65 2.57 -0.92 -10.58
N PRO A 66 3.17 -0.38 -9.49
CA PRO A 66 4.62 -0.34 -9.37
C PRO A 66 5.24 -1.73 -9.29
N ALA A 67 4.59 -2.72 -8.67
CA ALA A 67 5.08 -4.09 -8.61
C ALA A 67 5.15 -4.74 -10.00
N VAL A 68 4.12 -4.55 -10.84
CA VAL A 68 4.09 -5.07 -12.22
C VAL A 68 5.09 -4.34 -13.10
N ALA A 69 5.22 -3.02 -12.96
CA ALA A 69 6.17 -2.20 -13.71
C ALA A 69 7.63 -2.50 -13.31
N GLY A 70 7.86 -2.95 -12.06
CA GLY A 70 9.20 -3.04 -11.48
C GLY A 70 9.73 -1.67 -11.04
N TYR A 71 8.84 -0.76 -10.64
CA TYR A 71 9.16 0.60 -10.24
C TYR A 71 9.24 0.75 -8.72
N PRO A 72 10.01 1.72 -8.22
CA PRO A 72 10.17 1.92 -6.80
C PRO A 72 8.87 2.41 -6.14
N HIS A 73 8.58 1.82 -4.99
CA HIS A 73 7.44 2.11 -4.16
C HIS A 73 7.91 2.18 -2.69
N LEU A 74 7.87 3.37 -2.12
CA LEU A 74 8.25 3.63 -0.72
C LEU A 74 6.99 3.84 0.11
N THR A 75 6.94 3.26 1.30
CA THR A 75 5.90 3.53 2.28
C THR A 75 6.51 4.22 3.49
N VAL A 76 5.88 5.32 3.92
CA VAL A 76 6.22 6.05 5.14
C VAL A 76 5.02 6.08 6.08
N PRO A 77 5.23 6.20 7.39
CA PRO A 77 4.15 6.36 8.36
C PRO A 77 3.33 7.63 8.09
N ALA A 78 2.00 7.53 8.04
CA ALA A 78 1.12 8.68 7.77
C ALA A 78 0.23 9.07 8.95
N GLY A 79 0.26 8.29 10.04
CA GLY A 79 -0.57 8.55 11.21
C GLY A 79 -1.34 7.31 11.67
N GLN A 80 -2.45 7.53 12.33
CA GLN A 80 -3.27 6.46 12.90
C GLN A 80 -4.77 6.75 12.66
N VAL A 81 -5.52 5.68 12.44
CA VAL A 81 -7.00 5.70 12.43
C VAL A 81 -7.47 4.78 13.54
N GLU A 82 -8.20 5.31 14.52
CA GLU A 82 -8.63 4.57 15.71
C GLU A 82 -7.47 3.86 16.44
N GLY A 83 -6.30 4.50 16.49
CA GLY A 83 -5.08 3.94 17.09
C GLY A 83 -4.40 2.84 16.27
N LEU A 84 -4.84 2.59 15.03
CA LEU A 84 -4.22 1.66 14.10
C LEU A 84 -3.37 2.42 13.08
N PRO A 85 -2.10 2.04 12.86
CA PRO A 85 -1.21 2.77 11.96
C PRO A 85 -1.66 2.66 10.51
N VAL A 86 -1.50 3.75 9.77
CA VAL A 86 -1.68 3.82 8.32
C VAL A 86 -0.42 4.36 7.67
N GLY A 87 -0.15 3.92 6.44
CA GLY A 87 1.00 4.32 5.66
C GLY A 87 0.63 5.17 4.47
N LEU A 88 1.53 6.07 4.09
CA LEU A 88 1.51 6.81 2.84
C LEU A 88 2.50 6.18 1.87
N SER A 89 2.05 5.86 0.67
CA SER A 89 2.86 5.35 -0.41
C SER A 89 3.32 6.47 -1.32
N LEU A 90 4.61 6.44 -1.67
CA LEU A 90 5.24 7.26 -2.67
C LEU A 90 5.70 6.34 -3.81
N ILE A 91 5.22 6.59 -5.03
CA ILE A 91 5.50 5.76 -6.21
C ILE A 91 6.19 6.66 -7.23
N GLY A 92 7.34 6.25 -7.73
CA GLY A 92 8.11 7.00 -8.72
C GLY A 92 8.36 6.21 -10.00
N PRO A 93 8.95 6.87 -11.02
CA PRO A 93 9.40 6.19 -12.22
C PRO A 93 10.58 5.26 -11.94
N ALA A 94 10.98 4.47 -12.93
CA ALA A 94 12.15 3.59 -12.82
C ALA A 94 13.37 4.36 -12.31
N TRP A 95 14.15 3.74 -11.41
CA TRP A 95 15.43 4.26 -10.88
C TRP A 95 15.30 5.58 -10.09
N SER A 96 14.13 5.87 -9.51
CA SER A 96 13.88 7.09 -8.73
C SER A 96 13.99 6.90 -7.21
N GLU A 97 14.59 5.83 -6.75
CA GLU A 97 14.69 5.45 -5.32
C GLU A 97 15.25 6.58 -4.45
N ALA A 98 16.35 7.19 -4.89
CA ALA A 98 16.99 8.29 -4.14
C ALA A 98 16.05 9.49 -3.95
N ARG A 99 15.23 9.81 -4.98
CA ARG A 99 14.23 10.87 -4.89
C ARG A 99 13.10 10.51 -3.94
N LEU A 100 12.59 9.27 -4.02
CA LEU A 100 11.53 8.82 -3.10
C LEU A 100 12.02 8.80 -1.65
N LEU A 101 13.25 8.35 -1.40
CA LEU A 101 13.86 8.39 -0.06
C LEU A 101 13.96 9.82 0.47
N SER A 102 14.36 10.77 -0.38
CA SER A 102 14.42 12.19 0.01
C SER A 102 13.03 12.75 0.36
N LEU A 103 12.01 12.41 -0.43
CA LEU A 103 10.62 12.81 -0.17
C LEU A 103 10.09 12.16 1.12
N GLY A 104 10.32 10.86 1.29
CA GLY A 104 9.92 10.13 2.49
C GLY A 104 10.57 10.69 3.75
N TYR A 105 11.87 10.95 3.71
CA TYR A 105 12.59 11.58 4.81
C TYR A 105 12.04 12.97 5.15
N ALA A 106 11.77 13.81 4.15
CA ALA A 106 11.18 15.12 4.37
C ALA A 106 9.80 15.02 5.01
N PHE A 107 8.97 14.06 4.55
CA PHE A 107 7.65 13.80 5.12
C PHE A 107 7.74 13.38 6.59
N GLU A 108 8.59 12.41 6.92
CA GLU A 108 8.79 11.95 8.31
C GLU A 108 9.31 13.06 9.24
N LYS A 109 10.16 13.96 8.73
CA LYS A 109 10.61 15.14 9.48
C LYS A 109 9.48 16.11 9.81
N LEU A 110 8.50 16.26 8.92
CA LEU A 110 7.35 17.13 9.11
C LEU A 110 6.29 16.52 10.04
N THR A 111 6.04 15.21 9.91
CA THR A 111 4.99 14.53 10.69
C THR A 111 5.46 14.07 12.07
N GLY A 112 6.76 13.95 12.28
CA GLY A 112 7.35 13.44 13.51
C GLY A 112 7.24 11.91 13.65
N PRO A 113 7.77 11.34 14.75
CA PRO A 113 7.76 9.91 14.98
C PRO A 113 6.34 9.40 15.28
N LEU A 114 6.03 8.21 14.76
CA LEU A 114 4.81 7.49 15.17
C LEU A 114 4.93 7.03 16.63
N SER A 115 3.78 7.07 17.32
CA SER A 115 3.67 6.41 18.63
C SER A 115 3.88 4.90 18.47
N PRO A 116 4.64 4.26 19.36
CA PRO A 116 4.80 2.81 19.34
C PRO A 116 3.46 2.10 19.54
N PRO A 117 3.31 0.87 19.03
CA PRO A 117 2.08 0.10 19.20
C PRO A 117 1.85 -0.22 20.68
N SER A 118 0.60 -0.15 21.12
CA SER A 118 0.20 -0.41 22.50
C SER A 118 0.11 -1.91 22.85
N PHE A 119 0.21 -2.82 21.86
CA PHE A 119 0.12 -4.28 22.02
C PHE A 119 -1.05 -4.74 22.89
N GLN A 120 -2.25 -4.23 22.62
CA GLN A 120 -3.44 -4.64 23.37
C GLN A 120 -3.69 -6.13 23.21
N ALA A 121 -3.91 -6.84 24.32
CA ALA A 121 -4.12 -8.28 24.31
C ALA A 121 -5.44 -8.70 23.60
N SER A 122 -6.42 -7.80 23.55
CA SER A 122 -7.71 -8.04 22.88
C SER A 122 -8.34 -6.72 22.45
N VAL A 123 -9.08 -6.74 21.34
CA VAL A 123 -9.95 -5.63 20.92
C VAL A 123 -11.03 -5.33 21.98
N MET A 124 -11.42 -6.34 22.76
CA MET A 124 -12.40 -6.20 23.85
C MET A 124 -11.92 -5.31 25.00
N SER A 125 -10.62 -5.08 25.12
CA SER A 125 -10.06 -4.15 26.12
C SER A 125 -10.21 -2.67 25.75
N ARG A 126 -10.67 -2.35 24.53
CA ARG A 126 -10.91 -0.97 24.11
C ARG A 126 -12.16 -0.40 24.80
N PRO A 127 -12.09 0.82 25.33
CA PRO A 127 -13.28 1.50 25.85
C PRO A 127 -14.39 1.57 24.79
N GLY A 128 -15.61 1.21 25.16
CA GLY A 128 -16.78 1.29 24.29
C GLY A 128 -17.07 0.05 23.45
N ILE A 129 -16.10 -0.88 23.22
CA ILE A 129 -16.35 -2.08 22.41
C ILE A 129 -17.11 -3.15 23.21
N ALA A 130 -16.68 -3.46 24.41
CA ALA A 130 -17.35 -4.45 25.24
C ALA A 130 -18.86 -4.13 25.49
N PRO A 131 -19.25 -2.89 25.78
CA PRO A 131 -20.67 -2.52 25.88
C PRO A 131 -21.43 -2.61 24.55
N ALA A 132 -20.77 -2.30 23.42
CA ALA A 132 -21.40 -2.36 22.11
C ALA A 132 -21.69 -3.79 21.63
N LEU A 133 -20.86 -4.76 22.03
CA LEU A 133 -21.02 -6.18 21.68
C LEU A 133 -21.96 -6.92 22.65
N ASN A 134 -22.26 -6.35 23.81
CA ASN A 134 -23.14 -6.93 24.82
C ASN A 134 -24.20 -5.89 25.22
N PRO A 135 -25.12 -5.49 24.32
CA PRO A 135 -26.17 -4.56 24.66
C PRO A 135 -27.01 -5.20 25.79
N ARG A 136 -27.09 -4.48 26.91
CA ARG A 136 -28.00 -4.90 27.97
C ARG A 136 -29.45 -4.88 27.45
N PRO A 137 -30.28 -5.85 27.80
CA PRO A 137 -31.69 -5.86 27.42
C PRO A 137 -32.44 -4.64 27.95
#